data_2e6e856c20e0e3e8e969165fa0bcdc38
#
_entry.id   2e6e856c20e0e3e8e969165fa0bcdc38
#
_cell.length_a   1.000
_cell.length_b   1.000
_cell.length_c   1.000
_cell.angle_alpha   90.00
_cell.angle_beta   90.00
_cell.angle_gamma   90.00
#
_symmetry.space_group_name_H-M   'P 1'
#
loop_
_entity.id
_entity.type
_entity.pdbx_description
1 polymer ?
#
loop_
_entity_poly.entity_id
_entity_poly.type
_entity_poly.pdbx_seq_one_letter_code
_entity_poly.pdbx_strand_id
1 'polypeptide(L)'
;MSRGFILSDEIIDHEINSPAFEEKHNFDASGKLNDLELFTKGQPFSLYKELRENAPIYFHDPMPMDPEPGYWVLTKYEDIKYVSMNPKIFSSQYATGNMLTLGSEENRHPKLFKSTIDHMLNLDGEMHLNLRKEHMPFFKPGYVDELKQKVSLKVTELLDQIAPMGECNLVKEVSQQLPIYTLSEILGIPDEDRQKLVSWMEFLELAQYFTYEMIKEQNEGKTDSTPDPAMIDMFNAMVDEMFDYGRFILKNKRKNPSNDLLSAIANAKIEGQELSDEFLDGSWLLIIFAGNDTTRNTMSGGIKLLHDNQYQKELLINNFDLLPGFINETIRCVSPVIHMRRTSLIETEVGGQKIGPYEKIALWY
;
A
#
# COMPACT_ATOMS: atom_id res chain seq x y z
N MET A 1 -18.64 -14.68 14.11
CA MET A 1 -17.67 -15.67 13.61
C MET A 1 -16.57 -14.87 12.96
N SER A 2 -15.40 -14.81 13.59
CA SER A 2 -14.22 -14.22 12.96
C SER A 2 -13.91 -15.07 11.74
N ARG A 3 -14.12 -14.55 10.55
CA ARG A 3 -13.50 -15.10 9.35
C ARG A 3 -12.04 -14.64 9.36
N GLY A 4 -11.28 -15.16 10.32
CA GLY A 4 -9.84 -15.16 10.17
C GLY A 4 -9.53 -15.96 8.93
N PHE A 5 -8.89 -15.35 7.95
CA PHE A 5 -8.28 -16.07 6.86
C PHE A 5 -7.15 -16.90 7.46
N ILE A 6 -7.49 -18.10 7.91
CA ILE A 6 -6.50 -19.13 8.16
C ILE A 6 -6.06 -19.55 6.75
N LEU A 7 -4.83 -19.27 6.39
CA LEU A 7 -4.16 -20.00 5.33
C LEU A 7 -4.24 -21.46 5.77
N SER A 8 -5.21 -22.21 5.25
CA SER A 8 -5.24 -23.63 5.50
C SER A 8 -4.06 -24.26 4.77
N ASP A 9 -3.47 -25.30 5.34
CA ASP A 9 -2.41 -26.09 4.69
C ASP A 9 -2.84 -26.52 3.29
N GLU A 10 -4.14 -26.74 3.04
CA GLU A 10 -4.74 -27.03 1.73
C GLU A 10 -4.56 -25.88 0.71
N ILE A 11 -4.60 -24.60 1.15
CA ILE A 11 -4.41 -23.44 0.25
C ILE A 11 -2.95 -23.34 -0.16
N ILE A 12 -2.04 -23.54 0.81
CA ILE A 12 -0.60 -23.52 0.57
C ILE A 12 -0.21 -24.68 -0.34
N ASP A 13 -0.70 -25.89 -0.06
CA ASP A 13 -0.45 -27.07 -0.89
C ASP A 13 -1.01 -26.91 -2.31
N HIS A 14 -2.13 -26.21 -2.47
CA HIS A 14 -2.71 -25.97 -3.79
C HIS A 14 -1.93 -24.94 -4.60
N GLU A 15 -1.45 -23.87 -3.96
CA GLU A 15 -0.58 -22.89 -4.62
C GLU A 15 0.79 -23.50 -4.99
N ILE A 16 1.34 -24.41 -4.17
CA ILE A 16 2.62 -25.10 -4.43
C ILE A 16 2.53 -26.13 -5.57
N ASN A 17 1.39 -26.79 -5.71
CA ASN A 17 1.18 -27.85 -6.70
C ASN A 17 0.45 -27.39 -7.97
N SER A 18 0.40 -26.08 -8.23
CA SER A 18 -0.27 -25.53 -9.41
C SER A 18 0.44 -25.93 -10.71
N PRO A 19 -0.33 -26.30 -11.77
CA PRO A 19 0.24 -26.63 -13.08
C PRO A 19 1.10 -25.52 -13.70
N ALA A 20 0.84 -24.25 -13.38
CA ALA A 20 1.61 -23.12 -13.89
C ALA A 20 3.07 -23.13 -13.40
N PHE A 21 3.34 -23.82 -12.31
CA PHE A 21 4.69 -23.99 -11.79
C PHE A 21 5.60 -24.81 -12.74
N GLU A 22 5.02 -25.64 -13.61
CA GLU A 22 5.75 -26.47 -14.56
C GLU A 22 6.04 -25.75 -15.88
N GLU A 23 5.28 -24.73 -16.26
CA GLU A 23 5.46 -23.96 -17.50
C GLU A 23 6.33 -22.70 -17.27
N LYS A 24 7.63 -22.89 -17.10
CA LYS A 24 8.58 -21.77 -17.03
C LYS A 24 8.71 -21.09 -18.40
N HIS A 25 8.47 -19.77 -18.42
CA HIS A 25 8.70 -18.96 -19.61
C HIS A 25 10.21 -18.80 -19.91
N ASN A 26 10.54 -18.74 -21.21
CA ASN A 26 11.90 -18.52 -21.69
C ASN A 26 12.44 -17.10 -21.47
N PHE A 27 11.71 -16.24 -20.76
CA PHE A 27 12.13 -14.86 -20.50
C PHE A 27 12.78 -14.76 -19.12
N ASP A 28 14.07 -14.45 -19.10
CA ASP A 28 14.82 -14.26 -17.85
C ASP A 28 14.60 -12.88 -17.25
N ALA A 29 13.40 -12.65 -16.73
CA ALA A 29 13.09 -11.55 -15.82
C ALA A 29 13.10 -12.01 -14.36
N SER A 30 13.39 -13.28 -14.15
CA SER A 30 13.49 -13.92 -12.84
C SER A 30 14.38 -13.10 -11.89
N GLY A 31 13.84 -12.76 -10.74
CA GLY A 31 14.53 -11.97 -9.72
C GLY A 31 14.62 -10.45 -9.97
N LYS A 32 14.41 -9.95 -11.18
CA LYS A 32 14.58 -8.51 -11.47
C LYS A 32 13.56 -7.62 -10.75
N LEU A 33 12.29 -8.02 -10.67
CA LEU A 33 11.28 -7.25 -9.95
C LEU A 33 11.35 -7.40 -8.42
N ASN A 34 12.11 -8.37 -7.93
CA ASN A 34 12.43 -8.56 -6.52
C ASN A 34 13.70 -7.81 -6.09
N ASP A 35 14.46 -7.26 -7.04
CA ASP A 35 15.66 -6.48 -6.75
C ASP A 35 15.27 -5.06 -6.37
N LEU A 36 15.23 -4.78 -5.07
CA LEU A 36 14.89 -3.46 -4.55
C LEU A 36 15.89 -2.38 -4.97
N GLU A 37 17.14 -2.73 -5.25
CA GLU A 37 18.14 -1.78 -5.75
C GLU A 37 17.76 -1.21 -7.13
N LEU A 38 16.99 -1.97 -7.92
CA LEU A 38 16.45 -1.50 -9.20
C LEU A 38 15.61 -0.23 -9.04
N PHE A 39 14.91 -0.09 -7.91
CA PHE A 39 13.98 1.01 -7.64
C PHE A 39 14.63 2.21 -6.94
N THR A 40 15.86 2.10 -6.46
CA THR A 40 16.55 3.21 -5.75
C THR A 40 16.77 4.44 -6.63
N LYS A 41 16.81 4.27 -7.95
CA LYS A 41 16.97 5.36 -8.94
C LYS A 41 15.64 5.82 -9.56
N GLY A 42 14.53 5.34 -9.07
CA GLY A 42 13.18 5.57 -9.60
C GLY A 42 12.62 4.35 -10.33
N GLN A 43 11.50 4.53 -11.02
CA GLN A 43 10.84 3.44 -11.74
C GLN A 43 11.70 2.93 -12.91
N PRO A 44 11.89 1.61 -13.06
CA PRO A 44 12.71 1.03 -14.13
C PRO A 44 11.94 0.95 -15.46
N PHE A 45 11.62 2.09 -16.05
CA PHE A 45 10.78 2.19 -17.27
C PHE A 45 11.29 1.37 -18.45
N SER A 46 12.60 1.21 -18.58
CA SER A 46 13.19 0.38 -19.65
C SER A 46 12.84 -1.11 -19.47
N LEU A 47 12.90 -1.61 -18.24
CA LEU A 47 12.49 -2.98 -17.92
C LEU A 47 10.98 -3.15 -18.16
N TYR A 48 10.15 -2.21 -17.74
CA TYR A 48 8.71 -2.29 -17.98
C TYR A 48 8.35 -2.30 -19.46
N LYS A 49 9.08 -1.53 -20.28
CA LYS A 49 8.92 -1.57 -21.72
C LYS A 49 9.28 -2.94 -22.29
N GLU A 50 10.45 -3.47 -21.90
CA GLU A 50 10.92 -4.79 -22.32
C GLU A 50 9.91 -5.89 -21.96
N LEU A 51 9.39 -5.87 -20.73
CA LEU A 51 8.36 -6.81 -20.29
C LEU A 51 7.08 -6.71 -21.13
N ARG A 52 6.58 -5.49 -21.36
CA ARG A 52 5.37 -5.31 -22.19
C ARG A 52 5.52 -5.82 -23.62
N GLU A 53 6.72 -5.70 -24.18
CA GLU A 53 7.00 -6.09 -25.57
C GLU A 53 7.25 -7.61 -25.71
N ASN A 54 7.98 -8.21 -24.77
CA ASN A 54 8.52 -9.57 -24.92
C ASN A 54 7.89 -10.59 -23.98
N ALA A 55 7.43 -10.18 -22.80
CA ALA A 55 6.83 -11.06 -21.79
C ALA A 55 5.76 -10.32 -20.98
N PRO A 56 4.64 -9.90 -21.63
CA PRO A 56 3.62 -9.08 -20.96
C PRO A 56 2.92 -9.80 -19.80
N ILE A 57 2.92 -11.11 -19.84
CA ILE A 57 2.48 -11.99 -18.76
C ILE A 57 3.54 -13.06 -18.59
N TYR A 58 4.13 -13.16 -17.42
CA TYR A 58 5.12 -14.18 -17.13
C TYR A 58 5.05 -14.60 -15.67
N PHE A 59 5.52 -15.80 -15.38
CA PHE A 59 5.62 -16.31 -14.02
C PHE A 59 6.93 -15.83 -13.39
N HIS A 60 6.83 -15.15 -12.26
CA HIS A 60 7.96 -14.65 -11.50
C HIS A 60 8.26 -15.58 -10.33
N ASP A 61 9.52 -15.93 -10.14
CA ASP A 61 9.96 -16.73 -9.01
C ASP A 61 9.60 -16.04 -7.67
N PRO A 62 9.44 -16.80 -6.59
CA PRO A 62 9.11 -16.22 -5.29
C PRO A 62 10.16 -15.21 -4.83
N MET A 63 9.74 -14.27 -4.02
CA MET A 63 10.70 -13.39 -3.33
C MET A 63 11.54 -14.20 -2.33
N PRO A 64 12.78 -13.77 -2.06
CA PRO A 64 13.57 -14.37 -1.01
C PRO A 64 12.78 -14.44 0.30
N MET A 65 12.85 -15.56 1.00
CA MET A 65 12.12 -15.83 2.25
C MET A 65 10.57 -15.82 2.13
N ASP A 66 10.01 -15.79 0.93
CA ASP A 66 8.58 -15.96 0.75
C ASP A 66 8.23 -17.46 0.76
N PRO A 67 7.34 -17.93 1.62
CA PRO A 67 6.90 -19.34 1.64
C PRO A 67 6.03 -19.68 0.43
N GLU A 68 5.55 -18.69 -0.31
CA GLU A 68 4.66 -18.90 -1.44
C GLU A 68 5.41 -19.14 -2.76
N PRO A 69 4.84 -19.90 -3.70
CA PRO A 69 5.56 -20.47 -4.85
C PRO A 69 5.91 -19.48 -5.97
N GLY A 70 5.67 -18.21 -5.85
CA GLY A 70 5.84 -17.22 -6.91
C GLY A 70 4.50 -16.68 -7.41
N TYR A 71 4.51 -15.96 -8.53
CA TYR A 71 3.32 -15.26 -9.00
C TYR A 71 3.39 -14.87 -10.48
N TRP A 72 2.24 -14.75 -11.11
CA TRP A 72 2.12 -14.16 -12.43
C TRP A 72 2.27 -12.63 -12.36
N VAL A 73 2.98 -12.06 -13.30
CA VAL A 73 3.14 -10.61 -13.46
C VAL A 73 2.42 -10.18 -14.73
N LEU A 74 1.55 -9.18 -14.61
CA LEU A 74 0.88 -8.53 -15.73
C LEU A 74 1.41 -7.10 -15.88
N THR A 75 1.80 -6.72 -17.09
CA THR A 75 2.38 -5.41 -17.37
C THR A 75 1.62 -4.60 -18.44
N LYS A 76 0.65 -5.22 -19.14
CA LYS A 76 -0.21 -4.52 -20.10
C LYS A 76 -1.48 -3.98 -19.45
N TYR A 77 -1.84 -2.76 -19.79
CA TYR A 77 -3.02 -2.07 -19.27
C TYR A 77 -4.32 -2.88 -19.43
N GLU A 78 -4.56 -3.47 -20.61
CA GLU A 78 -5.81 -4.20 -20.86
C GLU A 78 -5.92 -5.48 -20.04
N ASP A 79 -4.80 -6.20 -19.81
CA ASP A 79 -4.75 -7.40 -18.99
C ASP A 79 -4.97 -7.04 -17.50
N ILE A 80 -4.30 -5.99 -17.02
CA ILE A 80 -4.48 -5.46 -15.67
C ILE A 80 -5.93 -5.03 -15.44
N LYS A 81 -6.49 -4.30 -16.38
CA LYS A 81 -7.88 -3.85 -16.32
C LYS A 81 -8.86 -5.03 -16.32
N TYR A 82 -8.64 -6.01 -17.19
CA TYR A 82 -9.46 -7.22 -17.23
C TYR A 82 -9.48 -7.93 -15.89
N VAL A 83 -8.31 -8.21 -15.32
CA VAL A 83 -8.20 -8.89 -14.01
C VAL A 83 -8.83 -8.03 -12.90
N SER A 84 -8.55 -6.73 -12.88
CA SER A 84 -9.07 -5.81 -11.87
C SER A 84 -10.59 -5.69 -11.85
N MET A 85 -11.24 -5.81 -13.02
CA MET A 85 -12.68 -5.64 -13.17
C MET A 85 -13.49 -6.95 -13.02
N ASN A 86 -12.83 -8.09 -12.83
CA ASN A 86 -13.48 -9.40 -12.74
C ASN A 86 -13.27 -10.07 -11.36
N PRO A 87 -13.77 -9.48 -10.26
CA PRO A 87 -13.51 -10.00 -8.89
C PRO A 87 -14.14 -11.38 -8.62
N LYS A 88 -15.05 -11.84 -9.45
CA LYS A 88 -15.61 -13.20 -9.35
C LYS A 88 -14.64 -14.29 -9.82
N ILE A 89 -13.64 -13.91 -10.61
CA ILE A 89 -12.58 -14.78 -11.12
C ILE A 89 -11.29 -14.49 -10.38
N PHE A 90 -11.00 -13.22 -10.10
CA PHE A 90 -9.76 -12.73 -9.52
C PHE A 90 -10.03 -12.02 -8.20
N SER A 91 -9.88 -12.75 -7.11
CA SER A 91 -10.21 -12.29 -5.77
C SER A 91 -9.14 -11.36 -5.19
N SER A 92 -9.59 -10.29 -4.52
CA SER A 92 -8.78 -9.50 -3.60
C SER A 92 -8.79 -10.07 -2.18
N GLN A 93 -9.71 -11.00 -1.89
CA GLN A 93 -9.98 -11.49 -0.54
C GLN A 93 -9.30 -12.82 -0.25
N TYR A 94 -8.97 -13.59 -1.31
CA TYR A 94 -8.43 -14.93 -1.14
C TYR A 94 -7.00 -14.92 -0.58
N ALA A 95 -6.67 -15.90 0.25
CA ALA A 95 -5.35 -16.07 0.88
C ALA A 95 -4.86 -14.79 1.60
N THR A 96 -3.70 -14.27 1.26
CA THR A 96 -3.11 -13.06 1.85
C THR A 96 -3.68 -11.75 1.29
N GLY A 97 -4.75 -11.82 0.52
CA GLY A 97 -5.44 -10.65 -0.02
C GLY A 97 -4.64 -9.91 -1.09
N ASN A 98 -4.60 -8.59 -1.00
CA ASN A 98 -3.90 -7.73 -1.96
C ASN A 98 -2.37 -7.69 -1.78
N MET A 99 -1.85 -8.20 -0.68
CA MET A 99 -0.41 -8.21 -0.45
C MET A 99 0.24 -9.27 -1.31
N LEU A 100 1.28 -8.91 -2.05
CA LEU A 100 1.97 -9.84 -2.94
C LEU A 100 2.74 -10.89 -2.12
N THR A 101 3.40 -10.44 -1.07
CA THR A 101 4.14 -11.30 -0.16
C THR A 101 3.99 -10.80 1.27
N LEU A 102 3.72 -11.69 2.21
CA LEU A 102 3.66 -11.35 3.62
C LEU A 102 4.80 -11.98 4.44
N GLY A 103 5.54 -12.91 3.86
CA GLY A 103 6.44 -13.78 4.60
C GLY A 103 5.68 -14.71 5.55
N SER A 104 6.38 -15.50 6.37
CA SER A 104 5.75 -16.39 7.32
C SER A 104 5.18 -15.62 8.53
N GLU A 105 4.03 -16.06 9.04
CA GLU A 105 3.41 -15.51 10.25
C GLU A 105 4.36 -15.58 11.46
N GLU A 106 5.15 -16.67 11.55
CA GLU A 106 6.07 -16.94 12.65
C GLU A 106 7.14 -15.86 12.85
N ASN A 107 7.51 -15.15 11.78
CA ASN A 107 8.56 -14.13 11.80
C ASN A 107 8.00 -12.70 11.89
N ARG A 108 6.71 -12.53 12.21
CA ARG A 108 6.06 -11.22 12.25
C ARG A 108 5.34 -10.98 13.56
N HIS A 109 5.20 -9.70 13.89
CA HIS A 109 4.33 -9.31 15.00
C HIS A 109 2.88 -9.77 14.73
N PRO A 110 2.23 -10.57 15.62
CA PRO A 110 0.95 -11.21 15.34
C PRO A 110 -0.16 -10.24 14.96
N LYS A 111 -0.26 -9.08 15.66
CA LYS A 111 -1.26 -8.05 15.34
C LYS A 111 -0.99 -7.45 13.96
N LEU A 112 0.27 -7.17 13.63
CA LEU A 112 0.64 -6.57 12.35
C LEU A 112 0.32 -7.52 11.19
N PHE A 113 0.62 -8.81 11.31
CA PHE A 113 0.29 -9.81 10.30
C PHE A 113 -1.22 -9.88 10.05
N LYS A 114 -2.03 -10.06 11.09
CA LYS A 114 -3.49 -10.10 10.97
C LYS A 114 -4.06 -8.81 10.37
N SER A 115 -3.58 -7.68 10.83
CA SER A 115 -4.07 -6.37 10.39
C SER A 115 -3.73 -6.05 8.92
N THR A 116 -2.72 -6.70 8.33
CA THR A 116 -2.44 -6.58 6.90
C THR A 116 -3.40 -7.41 6.03
N ILE A 117 -4.17 -8.31 6.63
CA ILE A 117 -5.14 -9.17 5.94
C ILE A 117 -6.57 -8.67 6.16
N ASP A 118 -6.95 -8.33 7.38
CA ASP A 118 -8.34 -8.03 7.77
C ASP A 118 -8.69 -6.55 7.58
N HIS A 119 -8.88 -6.11 6.36
CA HIS A 119 -9.29 -4.74 6.05
C HIS A 119 -10.03 -4.63 4.69
N MET A 120 -10.56 -3.44 4.41
CA MET A 120 -11.42 -3.19 3.25
C MET A 120 -10.80 -3.56 1.90
N LEU A 121 -9.50 -3.37 1.68
CA LEU A 121 -8.85 -3.71 0.40
C LEU A 121 -8.84 -5.22 0.12
N ASN A 122 -8.99 -6.03 1.15
CA ASN A 122 -9.03 -7.49 1.08
C ASN A 122 -10.48 -8.02 1.15
N LEU A 123 -11.43 -7.26 0.65
CA LEU A 123 -12.82 -7.67 0.48
C LEU A 123 -13.19 -7.67 -0.99
N ASP A 124 -14.07 -8.60 -1.37
CA ASP A 124 -14.66 -8.70 -2.70
C ASP A 124 -16.16 -8.39 -2.68
N GLY A 125 -16.72 -8.10 -3.86
CA GLY A 125 -18.14 -8.02 -4.14
C GLY A 125 -18.91 -7.03 -3.25
N GLU A 126 -20.06 -7.48 -2.75
CA GLU A 126 -20.99 -6.62 -1.99
C GLU A 126 -20.44 -6.17 -0.64
N MET A 127 -19.64 -6.98 0.03
CA MET A 127 -19.04 -6.60 1.31
C MET A 127 -18.10 -5.40 1.15
N HIS A 128 -17.23 -5.46 0.13
CA HIS A 128 -16.37 -4.33 -0.21
C HIS A 128 -17.18 -3.08 -0.55
N LEU A 129 -18.18 -3.22 -1.44
CA LEU A 129 -19.01 -2.08 -1.87
C LEU A 129 -19.80 -1.45 -0.72
N ASN A 130 -20.34 -2.27 0.17
CA ASN A 130 -21.11 -1.78 1.31
C ASN A 130 -20.22 -1.03 2.30
N LEU A 131 -19.06 -1.57 2.65
CA LEU A 131 -18.14 -0.88 3.54
C LEU A 131 -17.58 0.40 2.91
N ARG A 132 -17.27 0.38 1.61
CA ARG A 132 -16.81 1.56 0.88
C ARG A 132 -17.85 2.68 0.86
N LYS A 133 -19.14 2.36 0.79
CA LYS A 133 -20.22 3.36 0.85
C LYS A 133 -20.22 4.16 2.14
N GLU A 134 -19.86 3.52 3.27
CA GLU A 134 -19.76 4.22 4.57
C GLU A 134 -18.62 5.25 4.59
N HIS A 135 -17.54 5.00 3.82
CA HIS A 135 -16.41 5.92 3.72
C HIS A 135 -16.62 7.06 2.72
N MET A 136 -17.47 6.85 1.71
CA MET A 136 -17.68 7.79 0.59
C MET A 136 -18.02 9.23 0.99
N PRO A 137 -18.79 9.52 2.07
CA PRO A 137 -19.09 10.89 2.45
C PRO A 137 -17.87 11.78 2.64
N PHE A 138 -16.76 11.23 3.15
CA PHE A 138 -15.51 11.94 3.47
C PHE A 138 -14.62 12.20 2.24
N PHE A 139 -15.03 11.71 1.07
CA PHE A 139 -14.34 11.89 -0.21
C PHE A 139 -15.19 12.61 -1.25
N LYS A 140 -16.36 13.13 -0.85
CA LYS A 140 -17.23 13.92 -1.73
C LYS A 140 -16.73 15.36 -1.84
N PRO A 141 -17.01 16.04 -2.98
CA PRO A 141 -16.53 17.40 -3.22
C PRO A 141 -16.78 18.38 -2.06
N GLY A 142 -17.97 18.39 -1.47
CA GLY A 142 -18.28 19.32 -0.37
C GLY A 142 -17.37 19.16 0.85
N TYR A 143 -17.09 17.91 1.28
CA TYR A 143 -16.17 17.65 2.38
C TYR A 143 -14.72 18.00 2.00
N VAL A 144 -14.33 17.67 0.77
CA VAL A 144 -13.00 17.98 0.24
C VAL A 144 -12.77 19.48 0.12
N ASP A 145 -13.78 20.26 -0.25
CA ASP A 145 -13.68 21.72 -0.33
C ASP A 145 -13.47 22.39 1.05
N GLU A 146 -14.13 21.87 2.10
CA GLU A 146 -13.86 22.32 3.48
C GLU A 146 -12.44 21.97 3.91
N LEU A 147 -11.99 20.74 3.64
CA LEU A 147 -10.65 20.28 3.94
C LEU A 147 -9.59 21.11 3.21
N LYS A 148 -9.85 21.48 1.94
CA LYS A 148 -8.95 22.30 1.11
C LYS A 148 -8.55 23.60 1.79
N GLN A 149 -9.46 24.27 2.49
CA GLN A 149 -9.14 25.53 3.19
C GLN A 149 -8.11 25.30 4.29
N LYS A 150 -8.30 24.25 5.11
CA LYS A 150 -7.37 23.88 6.19
C LYS A 150 -6.01 23.48 5.63
N VAL A 151 -6.00 22.65 4.60
CA VAL A 151 -4.77 22.21 3.92
C VAL A 151 -4.01 23.39 3.32
N SER A 152 -4.71 24.37 2.71
CA SER A 152 -4.07 25.56 2.16
C SER A 152 -3.37 26.40 3.24
N LEU A 153 -3.99 26.57 4.41
CA LEU A 153 -3.37 27.25 5.55
C LEU A 153 -2.13 26.50 6.04
N LYS A 154 -2.21 25.17 6.14
CA LYS A 154 -1.07 24.35 6.55
C LYS A 154 0.08 24.41 5.55
N VAL A 155 -0.20 24.43 4.25
CA VAL A 155 0.81 24.61 3.20
C VAL A 155 1.51 25.97 3.40
N THR A 156 0.75 27.05 3.60
CA THR A 156 1.34 28.38 3.85
C THR A 156 2.24 28.36 5.08
N GLU A 157 1.77 27.78 6.20
CA GLU A 157 2.58 27.65 7.42
C GLU A 157 3.91 26.92 7.17
N LEU A 158 3.87 25.76 6.48
CA LEU A 158 5.07 24.98 6.17
C LEU A 158 6.04 25.76 5.27
N LEU A 159 5.51 26.46 4.25
CA LEU A 159 6.33 27.28 3.36
C LEU A 159 6.95 28.49 4.08
N ASP A 160 6.22 29.14 4.97
CA ASP A 160 6.73 30.25 5.77
C ASP A 160 7.84 29.79 6.72
N GLN A 161 7.76 28.57 7.24
CA GLN A 161 8.81 27.98 8.09
C GLN A 161 10.11 27.71 7.32
N ILE A 162 10.04 27.23 6.08
CA ILE A 162 11.22 26.90 5.29
C ILE A 162 11.80 28.09 4.52
N ALA A 163 11.00 29.12 4.20
CA ALA A 163 11.43 30.25 3.39
C ALA A 163 12.70 30.97 3.93
N PRO A 164 12.88 31.17 5.27
CA PRO A 164 14.09 31.79 5.81
C PRO A 164 15.33 30.89 5.78
N MET A 165 15.18 29.57 5.54
CA MET A 165 16.30 28.63 5.62
C MET A 165 17.22 28.70 4.40
N GLY A 166 16.73 29.21 3.25
CA GLY A 166 17.44 29.26 1.97
C GLY A 166 17.50 27.91 1.25
N GLU A 167 17.69 26.82 1.97
CA GLU A 167 17.61 25.45 1.47
C GLU A 167 16.87 24.56 2.50
N CYS A 168 16.22 23.49 2.04
CA CYS A 168 15.53 22.57 2.93
C CYS A 168 15.49 21.15 2.36
N ASN A 169 15.23 20.17 3.23
CA ASN A 169 14.80 18.84 2.81
C ASN A 169 13.28 18.86 2.57
N LEU A 170 12.86 19.01 1.32
CA LEU A 170 11.45 19.10 0.93
C LEU A 170 10.63 17.93 1.46
N VAL A 171 11.18 16.70 1.43
CA VAL A 171 10.46 15.51 1.91
C VAL A 171 10.15 15.66 3.39
N LYS A 172 11.14 15.95 4.20
CA LYS A 172 11.01 16.07 5.65
C LYS A 172 10.13 17.25 6.07
N GLU A 173 10.36 18.41 5.48
CA GLU A 173 9.75 19.67 5.93
C GLU A 173 8.34 19.89 5.36
N VAL A 174 8.02 19.31 4.20
CA VAL A 174 6.74 19.56 3.53
C VAL A 174 5.99 18.27 3.18
N SER A 175 6.60 17.39 2.33
CA SER A 175 5.88 16.27 1.75
C SER A 175 5.49 15.19 2.75
N GLN A 176 6.18 15.06 3.86
CA GLN A 176 5.85 14.17 4.97
C GLN A 176 4.80 14.79 5.90
N GLN A 177 4.91 16.09 6.16
CA GLN A 177 4.05 16.77 7.13
C GLN A 177 2.61 16.95 6.63
N LEU A 178 2.46 17.31 5.36
CA LEU A 178 1.16 17.66 4.79
C LEU A 178 0.18 16.47 4.68
N PRO A 179 0.58 15.28 4.22
CA PRO A 179 -0.32 14.11 4.21
C PRO A 179 -0.78 13.71 5.61
N ILE A 180 0.11 13.73 6.61
CA ILE A 180 -0.22 13.39 8.00
C ILE A 180 -1.23 14.40 8.56
N TYR A 181 -1.00 15.69 8.32
CA TYR A 181 -1.95 16.73 8.71
C TYR A 181 -3.32 16.49 8.07
N THR A 182 -3.36 16.30 6.74
CA THR A 182 -4.58 16.09 5.97
C THR A 182 -5.33 14.84 6.42
N LEU A 183 -4.61 13.76 6.63
CA LEU A 183 -5.16 12.50 7.14
C LEU A 183 -5.76 12.68 8.54
N SER A 184 -5.04 13.36 9.44
CA SER A 184 -5.52 13.62 10.80
C SER A 184 -6.82 14.42 10.81
N GLU A 185 -6.97 15.40 9.91
CA GLU A 185 -8.22 16.15 9.74
C GLU A 185 -9.38 15.25 9.28
N ILE A 186 -9.14 14.37 8.29
CA ILE A 186 -10.16 13.43 7.79
C ILE A 186 -10.56 12.42 8.87
N LEU A 187 -9.60 11.94 9.64
CA LEU A 187 -9.80 10.96 10.69
C LEU A 187 -10.39 11.54 11.98
N GLY A 188 -10.34 12.88 12.15
CA GLY A 188 -10.75 13.53 13.39
C GLY A 188 -9.81 13.18 14.55
N ILE A 189 -8.49 13.10 14.27
CA ILE A 189 -7.45 12.89 15.28
C ILE A 189 -7.10 14.23 15.92
N PRO A 190 -7.05 14.32 17.27
CA PRO A 190 -6.68 15.52 17.98
C PRO A 190 -5.28 16.02 17.59
N ASP A 191 -5.10 17.35 17.61
CA ASP A 191 -3.83 18.00 17.22
C ASP A 191 -2.65 17.51 18.05
N GLU A 192 -2.86 17.30 19.35
CA GLU A 192 -1.87 16.80 20.29
C GLU A 192 -1.39 15.36 19.99
N ASP A 193 -2.16 14.58 19.26
CA ASP A 193 -1.82 13.20 18.91
C ASP A 193 -1.19 13.05 17.53
N ARG A 194 -1.20 14.10 16.70
CA ARG A 194 -0.67 14.05 15.32
C ARG A 194 0.81 13.65 15.27
N GLN A 195 1.60 14.07 16.25
CA GLN A 195 3.02 13.72 16.30
C GLN A 195 3.25 12.23 16.51
N LYS A 196 2.32 11.52 17.16
CA LYS A 196 2.40 10.06 17.30
C LYS A 196 2.34 9.37 15.95
N LEU A 197 1.44 9.83 15.04
CA LEU A 197 1.35 9.27 13.69
C LEU A 197 2.67 9.45 12.94
N VAL A 198 3.29 10.62 13.04
CA VAL A 198 4.62 10.86 12.44
C VAL A 198 5.62 9.84 12.95
N SER A 199 5.72 9.69 14.29
CA SER A 199 6.68 8.78 14.92
C SER A 199 6.45 7.32 14.53
N TRP A 200 5.21 6.86 14.47
CA TRP A 200 4.90 5.48 14.04
C TRP A 200 5.26 5.26 12.58
N MET A 201 4.99 6.23 11.70
CA MET A 201 5.33 6.12 10.28
C MET A 201 6.85 6.06 10.06
N GLU A 202 7.60 6.97 10.69
CA GLU A 202 9.06 6.98 10.63
C GLU A 202 9.65 5.67 11.15
N PHE A 203 9.10 5.16 12.24
CA PHE A 203 9.53 3.90 12.83
C PHE A 203 9.27 2.69 11.92
N LEU A 204 8.09 2.61 11.30
CA LEU A 204 7.74 1.52 10.40
C LEU A 204 8.56 1.57 9.10
N GLU A 205 8.87 2.75 8.59
CA GLU A 205 9.81 2.92 7.47
C GLU A 205 11.22 2.44 7.83
N LEU A 206 11.70 2.79 9.01
CA LEU A 206 12.99 2.33 9.51
C LEU A 206 13.01 0.80 9.67
N ALA A 207 11.94 0.20 10.17
CA ALA A 207 11.81 -1.25 10.28
C ALA A 207 11.82 -1.95 8.92
N GLN A 208 11.18 -1.36 7.89
CA GLN A 208 11.24 -1.89 6.51
C GLN A 208 12.66 -1.83 5.95
N TYR A 209 13.38 -0.74 6.20
CA TYR A 209 14.78 -0.61 5.79
C TYR A 209 15.66 -1.69 6.42
N PHE A 210 15.55 -1.92 7.72
CA PHE A 210 16.30 -2.97 8.41
C PHE A 210 15.94 -4.37 7.88
N THR A 211 14.67 -4.63 7.61
CA THR A 211 14.24 -5.90 7.01
C THR A 211 14.89 -6.10 5.64
N TYR A 212 14.96 -5.06 4.83
CA TYR A 212 15.61 -5.10 3.52
C TYR A 212 17.11 -5.40 3.64
N GLU A 213 17.83 -4.70 4.50
CA GLU A 213 19.28 -4.94 4.71
C GLU A 213 19.54 -6.37 5.20
N MET A 214 18.72 -6.90 6.08
CA MET A 214 18.81 -8.30 6.53
C MET A 214 18.62 -9.29 5.39
N ILE A 215 17.60 -9.10 4.54
CA ILE A 215 17.35 -9.97 3.37
C ILE A 215 18.55 -9.92 2.42
N LYS A 216 19.09 -8.73 2.16
CA LYS A 216 20.26 -8.52 1.32
C LYS A 216 21.49 -9.26 1.87
N GLU A 217 21.79 -9.13 3.16
CA GLU A 217 22.90 -9.81 3.80
C GLU A 217 22.77 -11.33 3.76
N GLN A 218 21.56 -11.87 3.95
CA GLN A 218 21.30 -13.30 3.84
C GLN A 218 21.50 -13.81 2.40
N ASN A 219 21.07 -13.05 1.40
CA ASN A 219 21.29 -13.38 -0.01
C ASN A 219 22.78 -13.33 -0.40
N GLU A 220 23.58 -12.51 0.27
CA GLU A 220 25.04 -12.47 0.12
C GLU A 220 25.75 -13.60 0.89
N GLY A 221 25.01 -14.50 1.55
CA GLY A 221 25.58 -15.64 2.30
C GLY A 221 26.14 -15.26 3.67
N LYS A 222 25.81 -14.09 4.19
CA LYS A 222 26.13 -13.67 5.55
C LYS A 222 25.11 -14.28 6.51
N THR A 223 25.51 -15.32 7.24
CA THR A 223 24.59 -16.14 8.05
C THR A 223 24.29 -15.60 9.45
N ASP A 224 24.87 -14.47 9.86
CA ASP A 224 24.80 -13.96 11.24
C ASP A 224 23.91 -12.72 11.42
N SER A 225 23.08 -12.38 10.45
CA SER A 225 22.17 -11.21 10.54
C SER A 225 20.88 -11.53 11.29
N THR A 226 20.98 -11.99 12.52
CA THR A 226 19.84 -12.01 13.44
C THR A 226 19.65 -10.61 14.03
N PRO A 227 18.41 -10.06 14.02
CA PRO A 227 18.18 -8.77 14.65
C PRO A 227 18.57 -8.78 16.13
N ASP A 228 19.11 -7.67 16.60
CA ASP A 228 19.33 -7.48 18.03
C ASP A 228 17.99 -7.66 18.79
N PRO A 229 17.92 -8.55 19.79
CA PRO A 229 16.73 -8.74 20.60
C PRO A 229 16.14 -7.41 21.14
N ALA A 230 16.96 -6.46 21.53
CA ALA A 230 16.50 -5.15 21.96
C ALA A 230 15.80 -4.35 20.86
N MET A 231 16.23 -4.51 19.61
CA MET A 231 15.52 -3.89 18.47
C MET A 231 14.17 -4.56 18.20
N ILE A 232 14.08 -5.88 18.36
CA ILE A 232 12.81 -6.62 18.24
C ILE A 232 11.84 -6.17 19.32
N ASP A 233 12.30 -6.07 20.57
CA ASP A 233 11.47 -5.62 21.69
C ASP A 233 10.98 -4.17 21.47
N MET A 234 11.84 -3.30 21.00
CA MET A 234 11.47 -1.92 20.65
C MET A 234 10.44 -1.89 19.51
N PHE A 235 10.63 -2.72 18.48
CA PHE A 235 9.68 -2.84 17.37
C PHE A 235 8.31 -3.30 17.88
N ASN A 236 8.28 -4.35 18.67
CA ASN A 236 7.03 -4.88 19.21
C ASN A 236 6.32 -3.85 20.11
N ALA A 237 7.05 -3.13 20.94
CA ALA A 237 6.49 -2.08 21.79
C ALA A 237 5.85 -0.93 20.99
N MET A 238 6.50 -0.49 19.92
CA MET A 238 5.96 0.56 19.05
C MET A 238 4.73 0.10 18.27
N VAL A 239 4.73 -1.14 17.78
CA VAL A 239 3.56 -1.74 17.12
C VAL A 239 2.40 -1.86 18.11
N ASP A 240 2.65 -2.33 19.34
CA ASP A 240 1.62 -2.41 20.36
C ASP A 240 1.05 -1.03 20.72
N GLU A 241 1.89 -0.02 20.92
CA GLU A 241 1.45 1.35 21.18
C GLU A 241 0.53 1.89 20.07
N MET A 242 0.91 1.67 18.81
CA MET A 242 0.13 2.11 17.65
C MET A 242 -1.27 1.46 17.63
N PHE A 243 -1.35 0.15 17.85
CA PHE A 243 -2.64 -0.56 17.88
C PHE A 243 -3.48 -0.25 19.12
N ASP A 244 -2.85 -0.09 20.28
CA ASP A 244 -3.56 0.29 21.51
C ASP A 244 -4.18 1.68 21.39
N TYR A 245 -3.48 2.62 20.76
CA TYR A 245 -4.03 3.93 20.43
C TYR A 245 -5.19 3.81 19.42
N GLY A 246 -5.02 3.04 18.35
CA GLY A 246 -6.06 2.80 17.34
C GLY A 246 -7.35 2.24 17.97
N ARG A 247 -7.22 1.23 18.82
CA ARG A 247 -8.35 0.66 19.57
C ARG A 247 -8.99 1.66 20.53
N PHE A 248 -8.18 2.44 21.22
CA PHE A 248 -8.67 3.48 22.13
C PHE A 248 -9.50 4.52 21.37
N ILE A 249 -8.99 5.08 20.27
CA ILE A 249 -9.69 6.12 19.52
C ILE A 249 -10.95 5.57 18.83
N LEU A 250 -10.88 4.40 18.19
CA LEU A 250 -12.04 3.76 17.56
C LEU A 250 -13.15 3.42 18.56
N LYS A 251 -12.80 2.95 19.75
CA LYS A 251 -13.76 2.69 20.83
C LYS A 251 -14.43 3.99 21.31
N ASN A 252 -13.68 5.08 21.40
CA ASN A 252 -14.23 6.39 21.75
C ASN A 252 -15.16 6.92 20.64
N LYS A 253 -14.78 6.78 19.37
CA LYS A 253 -15.60 7.18 18.21
C LYS A 253 -16.87 6.34 18.07
N ARG A 254 -16.86 5.08 18.49
CA ARG A 254 -18.07 4.24 18.56
C ARG A 254 -19.05 4.76 19.61
N LYS A 255 -18.55 5.21 20.77
CA LYS A 255 -19.39 5.76 21.85
C LYS A 255 -19.87 7.19 21.59
N ASN A 256 -19.01 8.00 21.01
CA ASN A 256 -19.21 9.43 20.77
C ASN A 256 -18.88 9.76 19.31
N PRO A 257 -19.75 9.38 18.37
CA PRO A 257 -19.47 9.59 16.95
C PRO A 257 -19.46 11.08 16.59
N SER A 258 -18.55 11.46 15.72
CA SER A 258 -18.41 12.78 15.12
C SER A 258 -18.41 12.66 13.59
N ASN A 259 -18.44 13.81 12.89
CA ASN A 259 -18.42 13.81 11.43
C ASN A 259 -16.99 13.64 10.90
N ASP A 260 -16.44 12.44 11.10
CA ASP A 260 -15.10 12.05 10.62
C ASP A 260 -15.07 10.58 10.19
N LEU A 261 -14.01 10.24 9.45
CA LEU A 261 -13.89 8.90 8.86
C LEU A 261 -13.69 7.81 9.93
N LEU A 262 -13.00 8.08 11.05
CA LEU A 262 -12.87 7.08 12.12
C LEU A 262 -14.20 6.76 12.78
N SER A 263 -15.09 7.74 12.92
CA SER A 263 -16.47 7.51 13.40
C SER A 263 -17.25 6.61 12.45
N ALA A 264 -17.10 6.82 11.13
CA ALA A 264 -17.75 5.96 10.14
C ALA A 264 -17.20 4.52 10.19
N ILE A 265 -15.88 4.36 10.27
CA ILE A 265 -15.23 3.05 10.39
C ILE A 265 -15.67 2.33 11.69
N ALA A 266 -15.62 3.03 12.82
CA ALA A 266 -15.96 2.45 14.12
C ALA A 266 -17.40 1.95 14.21
N ASN A 267 -18.32 2.58 13.46
CA ASN A 267 -19.75 2.24 13.45
C ASN A 267 -20.20 1.48 12.20
N ALA A 268 -19.28 1.20 11.27
CA ALA A 268 -19.59 0.43 10.06
C ALA A 268 -20.03 -0.99 10.39
N LYS A 269 -20.84 -1.56 9.50
CA LYS A 269 -21.35 -2.92 9.65
C LYS A 269 -21.13 -3.73 8.38
N ILE A 270 -20.78 -4.98 8.53
CA ILE A 270 -20.76 -5.97 7.46
C ILE A 270 -21.88 -6.96 7.72
N GLU A 271 -22.80 -7.14 6.77
CA GLU A 271 -23.97 -8.03 6.92
C GLU A 271 -24.82 -7.73 8.20
N GLY A 272 -24.89 -6.46 8.56
CA GLY A 272 -25.64 -6.00 9.73
C GLY A 272 -24.92 -6.18 11.08
N GLN A 273 -23.75 -6.77 11.12
CA GLN A 273 -22.93 -6.97 12.32
C GLN A 273 -21.84 -5.90 12.40
N GLU A 274 -21.51 -5.47 13.61
CA GLU A 274 -20.38 -4.58 13.87
C GLU A 274 -19.06 -5.25 13.44
N LEU A 275 -18.10 -4.43 13.02
CA LEU A 275 -16.76 -4.91 12.69
C LEU A 275 -16.07 -5.49 13.92
N SER A 276 -15.38 -6.61 13.75
CA SER A 276 -14.57 -7.22 14.82
C SER A 276 -13.38 -6.31 15.19
N ASP A 277 -12.81 -6.53 16.37
CA ASP A 277 -11.63 -5.77 16.81
C ASP A 277 -10.44 -5.98 15.85
N GLU A 278 -10.27 -7.19 15.31
CA GLU A 278 -9.22 -7.51 14.34
C GLU A 278 -9.43 -6.72 13.04
N PHE A 279 -10.65 -6.64 12.54
CA PHE A 279 -10.96 -5.86 11.34
C PHE A 279 -10.81 -4.35 11.57
N LEU A 280 -11.09 -3.88 12.79
CA LEU A 280 -10.84 -2.49 13.17
C LEU A 280 -9.34 -2.19 13.26
N ASP A 281 -8.53 -3.11 13.79
CA ASP A 281 -7.07 -3.00 13.79
C ASP A 281 -6.52 -2.92 12.34
N GLY A 282 -7.02 -3.78 11.45
CA GLY A 282 -6.64 -3.74 10.03
C GLY A 282 -7.09 -2.46 9.33
N SER A 283 -8.29 -1.97 9.64
CA SER A 283 -8.78 -0.69 9.11
C SER A 283 -7.95 0.50 9.60
N TRP A 284 -7.54 0.49 10.87
CA TRP A 284 -6.64 1.48 11.44
C TRP A 284 -5.29 1.48 10.74
N LEU A 285 -4.64 0.30 10.67
CA LEU A 285 -3.35 0.15 9.99
C LEU A 285 -3.43 0.61 8.53
N LEU A 286 -4.42 0.13 7.78
CA LEU A 286 -4.60 0.49 6.38
C LEU A 286 -4.66 2.00 6.19
N ILE A 287 -5.47 2.70 7.01
CA ILE A 287 -5.77 4.09 6.75
C ILE A 287 -4.59 5.00 7.06
N ILE A 288 -3.84 4.72 8.14
CA ILE A 288 -2.64 5.52 8.47
C ILE A 288 -1.52 5.30 7.45
N PHE A 289 -1.37 4.09 6.91
CA PHE A 289 -0.37 3.81 5.87
C PHE A 289 -0.77 4.36 4.51
N ALA A 290 -1.96 3.99 4.02
CA ALA A 290 -2.38 4.34 2.67
C ALA A 290 -2.54 5.84 2.45
N GLY A 291 -2.93 6.58 3.50
CA GLY A 291 -3.13 8.02 3.41
C GLY A 291 -1.85 8.86 3.45
N ASN A 292 -0.74 8.30 3.93
CA ASN A 292 0.50 9.05 4.11
C ASN A 292 1.49 8.81 2.97
N ASP A 293 1.97 7.60 2.80
CA ASP A 293 3.12 7.28 1.95
C ASP A 293 2.87 7.60 0.47
N THR A 294 1.72 7.23 -0.06
CA THR A 294 1.37 7.46 -1.47
C THR A 294 1.32 8.95 -1.82
N THR A 295 0.75 9.76 -0.94
CA THR A 295 0.64 11.21 -1.13
C THR A 295 2.00 11.89 -1.00
N ARG A 296 2.80 11.50 0.01
CA ARG A 296 4.17 11.99 0.20
C ARG A 296 5.04 11.73 -1.04
N ASN A 297 5.02 10.52 -1.55
CA ASN A 297 5.82 10.13 -2.71
C ASN A 297 5.33 10.83 -3.99
N THR A 298 4.02 10.99 -4.18
CA THR A 298 3.46 11.74 -5.30
C THR A 298 3.90 13.21 -5.27
N MET A 299 3.82 13.87 -4.12
CA MET A 299 4.24 15.27 -3.98
C MET A 299 5.72 15.46 -4.24
N SER A 300 6.56 14.64 -3.60
CA SER A 300 8.02 14.72 -3.76
C SER A 300 8.44 14.42 -5.20
N GLY A 301 7.86 13.39 -5.79
CA GLY A 301 8.12 12.99 -7.17
C GLY A 301 7.65 14.04 -8.17
N GLY A 302 6.49 14.68 -7.94
CA GLY A 302 5.97 15.76 -8.78
C GLY A 302 6.89 16.98 -8.81
N ILE A 303 7.41 17.40 -7.67
CA ILE A 303 8.39 18.50 -7.60
C ILE A 303 9.70 18.12 -8.29
N LYS A 304 10.18 16.88 -8.12
CA LYS A 304 11.34 16.37 -8.85
C LYS A 304 11.12 16.37 -10.35
N LEU A 305 9.97 15.90 -10.83
CA LEU A 305 9.62 15.90 -12.25
C LEU A 305 9.60 17.33 -12.84
N LEU A 306 9.08 18.32 -12.11
CA LEU A 306 9.13 19.73 -12.53
C LEU A 306 10.56 20.27 -12.53
N HIS A 307 11.41 19.84 -11.59
CA HIS A 307 12.82 20.21 -11.57
C HIS A 307 13.55 19.67 -12.82
N ASP A 308 13.32 18.42 -13.14
CA ASP A 308 13.95 17.73 -14.28
C ASP A 308 13.41 18.22 -15.64
N ASN A 309 12.20 18.82 -15.66
CA ASN A 309 11.50 19.26 -16.86
C ASN A 309 11.15 20.77 -16.79
N GLN A 310 12.16 21.63 -16.91
CA GLN A 310 11.99 23.08 -16.75
C GLN A 310 10.93 23.70 -17.67
N TYR A 311 10.81 23.21 -18.91
CA TYR A 311 9.76 23.67 -19.83
C TYR A 311 8.35 23.40 -19.28
N GLN A 312 8.08 22.20 -18.73
CA GLN A 312 6.80 21.88 -18.13
C GLN A 312 6.53 22.71 -16.86
N LYS A 313 7.57 22.97 -16.08
CA LYS A 313 7.49 23.87 -14.93
C LYS A 313 7.08 25.28 -15.30
N GLU A 314 7.69 25.85 -16.33
CA GLU A 314 7.35 27.19 -16.86
C GLU A 314 5.91 27.24 -17.39
N LEU A 315 5.47 26.21 -18.13
CA LEU A 315 4.09 26.12 -18.59
C LEU A 315 3.10 26.14 -17.42
N LEU A 316 3.36 25.34 -16.38
CA LEU A 316 2.49 25.24 -15.21
C LEU A 316 2.43 26.57 -14.42
N ILE A 317 3.59 27.23 -14.24
CA ILE A 317 3.66 28.53 -13.55
C ILE A 317 2.87 29.61 -14.29
N ASN A 318 2.90 29.59 -15.62
CA ASN A 318 2.21 30.57 -16.45
C ASN A 318 0.73 30.25 -16.68
N ASN A 319 0.30 29.01 -16.42
CA ASN A 319 -1.08 28.58 -16.60
C ASN A 319 -1.49 27.48 -15.60
N PHE A 320 -2.09 27.87 -14.47
CA PHE A 320 -2.55 26.93 -13.45
C PHE A 320 -3.76 26.08 -13.86
N ASP A 321 -4.42 26.34 -14.98
CA ASP A 321 -5.47 25.46 -15.52
C ASP A 321 -4.89 24.08 -15.93
N LEU A 322 -3.58 23.98 -16.10
CA LEU A 322 -2.87 22.74 -16.37
C LEU A 322 -2.66 21.86 -15.12
N LEU A 323 -2.95 22.38 -13.91
CA LEU A 323 -2.69 21.68 -12.65
C LEU A 323 -3.37 20.28 -12.55
N PRO A 324 -4.64 20.10 -12.96
CA PRO A 324 -5.23 18.75 -12.93
C PRO A 324 -4.51 17.76 -13.86
N GLY A 325 -4.08 18.22 -15.04
CA GLY A 325 -3.28 17.41 -15.96
C GLY A 325 -1.91 17.05 -15.39
N PHE A 326 -1.24 18.02 -14.77
CA PHE A 326 0.03 17.81 -14.09
C PHE A 326 -0.09 16.77 -12.94
N ILE A 327 -1.14 16.86 -12.12
CA ILE A 327 -1.37 15.89 -11.03
C ILE A 327 -1.52 14.47 -11.60
N ASN A 328 -2.36 14.30 -12.62
CA ASN A 328 -2.57 12.99 -13.25
C ASN A 328 -1.27 12.44 -13.86
N GLU A 329 -0.49 13.26 -14.54
CA GLU A 329 0.79 12.87 -15.12
C GLU A 329 1.83 12.54 -14.03
N THR A 330 1.84 13.28 -12.93
CA THR A 330 2.69 12.99 -11.77
C THR A 330 2.36 11.61 -11.21
N ILE A 331 1.08 11.31 -10.97
CA ILE A 331 0.65 10.00 -10.47
C ILE A 331 1.08 8.89 -11.43
N ARG A 332 0.93 9.10 -12.73
CA ARG A 332 1.34 8.13 -13.76
C ARG A 332 2.85 7.88 -13.75
N CYS A 333 3.67 8.92 -13.63
CA CYS A 333 5.14 8.80 -13.68
C CYS A 333 5.73 8.28 -12.36
N VAL A 334 5.16 8.70 -11.23
CA VAL A 334 5.66 8.28 -9.92
C VAL A 334 5.17 6.88 -9.56
N SER A 335 3.93 6.52 -9.94
CA SER A 335 3.28 5.25 -9.61
C SER A 335 3.53 4.85 -8.16
N PRO A 336 3.03 5.62 -7.16
CA PRO A 336 3.38 5.41 -5.75
C PRO A 336 2.92 4.04 -5.22
N VAL A 337 1.93 3.44 -5.85
CA VAL A 337 1.56 2.02 -5.67
C VAL A 337 2.02 1.28 -6.92
N ILE A 338 3.11 0.53 -6.79
CA ILE A 338 3.77 -0.14 -7.93
C ILE A 338 2.95 -1.33 -8.41
N HIS A 339 2.38 -2.09 -7.48
CA HIS A 339 1.60 -3.29 -7.82
C HIS A 339 0.54 -3.59 -6.76
N MET A 340 -0.45 -4.37 -7.16
CA MET A 340 -1.44 -4.99 -6.29
C MET A 340 -1.60 -6.46 -6.69
N ARG A 341 -2.03 -7.30 -5.73
CA ARG A 341 -2.26 -8.72 -5.98
C ARG A 341 -3.75 -9.02 -6.26
N ARG A 342 -3.98 -10.05 -7.04
CA ARG A 342 -5.21 -10.85 -7.08
C ARG A 342 -4.86 -12.32 -6.98
N THR A 343 -5.85 -13.14 -6.65
CA THR A 343 -5.74 -14.60 -6.73
C THR A 343 -6.83 -15.13 -7.64
N SER A 344 -6.48 -15.96 -8.62
CA SER A 344 -7.46 -16.64 -9.46
C SER A 344 -8.28 -17.63 -8.62
N LEU A 345 -9.59 -17.65 -8.78
CA LEU A 345 -10.46 -18.60 -8.06
C LEU A 345 -10.76 -19.87 -8.90
N ILE A 346 -10.52 -19.79 -10.19
CA ILE A 346 -10.78 -20.86 -11.15
C ILE A 346 -9.69 -20.86 -12.23
N GLU A 347 -9.53 -21.97 -12.93
CA GLU A 347 -8.73 -21.97 -14.16
C GLU A 347 -9.28 -20.95 -15.16
N THR A 348 -8.40 -20.12 -15.70
CA THR A 348 -8.76 -19.00 -16.57
C THR A 348 -7.65 -18.69 -17.57
N GLU A 349 -7.89 -17.70 -18.43
CA GLU A 349 -6.91 -17.21 -19.38
C GLU A 349 -6.85 -15.69 -19.36
N VAL A 350 -5.65 -15.14 -19.37
CA VAL A 350 -5.38 -13.70 -19.45
C VAL A 350 -4.37 -13.49 -20.56
N GLY A 351 -4.69 -12.63 -21.55
CA GLY A 351 -3.79 -12.31 -22.65
C GLY A 351 -3.22 -13.51 -23.43
N GLY A 352 -3.94 -14.63 -23.48
CA GLY A 352 -3.51 -15.89 -24.11
C GLY A 352 -2.73 -16.83 -23.17
N GLN A 353 -2.41 -16.40 -21.94
CA GLN A 353 -1.74 -17.21 -20.94
C GLN A 353 -2.77 -17.91 -20.05
N LYS A 354 -2.66 -19.24 -19.91
CA LYS A 354 -3.45 -20.01 -18.95
C LYS A 354 -2.93 -19.75 -17.54
N ILE A 355 -3.85 -19.52 -16.61
CA ILE A 355 -3.61 -19.31 -15.19
C ILE A 355 -4.45 -20.34 -14.44
N GLY A 356 -3.83 -21.10 -13.57
CA GLY A 356 -4.49 -22.12 -12.77
C GLY A 356 -5.34 -21.52 -11.64
N PRO A 357 -6.17 -22.32 -10.97
CA PRO A 357 -6.90 -21.89 -9.79
C PRO A 357 -5.94 -21.65 -8.64
N TYR A 358 -6.23 -20.62 -7.85
CA TYR A 358 -5.49 -20.20 -6.64
C TYR A 358 -4.07 -19.68 -6.89
N GLU A 359 -3.76 -19.30 -8.13
CA GLU A 359 -2.48 -18.67 -8.45
C GLU A 359 -2.49 -17.17 -8.20
N LYS A 360 -1.36 -16.67 -7.70
CA LYS A 360 -1.15 -15.24 -7.48
C LYS A 360 -0.92 -14.50 -8.79
N ILE A 361 -1.50 -13.32 -8.89
CA ILE A 361 -1.39 -12.44 -10.05
C ILE A 361 -1.06 -11.03 -9.56
N ALA A 362 0.13 -10.55 -9.87
CA ALA A 362 0.56 -9.19 -9.62
C ALA A 362 0.15 -8.28 -10.78
N LEU A 363 -0.65 -7.27 -10.49
CA LEU A 363 -1.04 -6.21 -11.40
C LEU A 363 0.02 -5.12 -11.31
N TRP A 364 0.95 -5.06 -12.24
CA TRP A 364 2.08 -4.14 -12.23
C TRP A 364 1.73 -2.85 -12.98
N TYR A 365 1.50 -1.77 -12.23
CA TYR A 365 0.96 -0.49 -12.75
C TYR A 365 1.98 0.36 -13.49
#